data_aed453a569922a5f1634edda45d0e1e1
#
_entry.id   aed453a569922a5f1634edda45d0e1e1
#
_cell.length_a   1.000
_cell.length_b   1.000
_cell.length_c   1.000
_cell.angle_alpha   90.00
_cell.angle_beta   90.00
_cell.angle_gamma   90.00
#
_symmetry.space_group_name_H-M   'P 1'
#
loop_
_entity.id
_entity.type
_entity.pdbx_description
1 polymer ?
#
loop_
_entity_poly.entity_id
_entity_poly.type
_entity_poly.pdbx_seq_one_letter_code
_entity_poly.pdbx_strand_id
1 'polypeptide(L)'
;MPDLEKTEKITINLGLVDLGQIDLLVQEGFYANRTDFIRSAIRTQLATRAAAVEQSVVRRTLLLGSAHFSRAQLEELRQTGQTVHIRVLGLATIADDVSPKLALQTIASVEVLGAFRASAAVKEALASRIV
;
A
#
# COMPACT_ATOMS: atom_id res chain seq x y z
N MET A 1 4.55 -8.62 15.36
CA MET A 1 3.54 -7.58 15.62
C MET A 1 2.70 -7.36 14.38
N PRO A 2 1.40 -7.65 14.46
CA PRO A 2 0.52 -7.56 13.28
C PRO A 2 0.50 -6.17 12.64
N ASP A 3 0.65 -5.10 13.46
CA ASP A 3 0.56 -3.73 12.97
C ASP A 3 1.78 -3.29 12.14
N LEU A 4 2.95 -3.92 12.35
CA LEU A 4 4.15 -3.62 11.57
C LEU A 4 4.03 -4.09 10.11
N GLU A 5 3.24 -5.14 9.86
CA GLU A 5 3.00 -5.65 8.51
C GLU A 5 2.09 -4.72 7.70
N LYS A 6 1.29 -3.90 8.38
CA LYS A 6 0.32 -2.98 7.77
C LYS A 6 0.85 -1.57 7.61
N THR A 7 2.09 -1.33 7.99
CA THR A 7 2.73 -0.02 7.88
C THR A 7 3.96 -0.09 7.00
N GLU A 8 4.30 1.01 6.39
CA GLU A 8 5.51 1.17 5.58
C GLU A 8 6.31 2.32 6.15
N LYS A 9 7.62 2.13 6.27
CA LYS A 9 8.52 3.19 6.71
C LYS A 9 8.88 4.06 5.51
N ILE A 10 8.64 5.36 5.64
CA ILE A 10 9.09 6.35 4.66
C ILE A 10 10.05 7.33 5.33
N THR A 11 10.95 7.90 4.56
CA THR A 11 11.91 8.89 5.05
C THR A 11 11.76 10.15 4.23
N ILE A 12 11.61 11.29 4.91
CA ILE A 12 11.54 12.60 4.28
C ILE A 12 12.50 13.56 4.96
N ASN A 13 13.01 14.54 4.20
CA ASN A 13 13.79 15.63 4.73
C ASN A 13 12.91 16.86 4.88
N LEU A 14 12.95 17.49 6.06
CA LEU A 14 12.22 18.72 6.33
C LEU A 14 13.17 19.90 6.42
N GLY A 15 12.69 21.09 6.02
CA GLY A 15 13.41 22.34 6.28
C GLY A 15 13.59 22.55 7.78
N LEU A 16 14.71 23.19 8.16
CA LEU A 16 15.02 23.38 9.58
C LEU A 16 14.01 24.29 10.28
N VAL A 17 13.47 25.29 9.59
CA VAL A 17 12.44 26.19 10.15
C VAL A 17 11.15 25.42 10.40
N ASP A 18 10.74 24.58 9.47
CA ASP A 18 9.55 23.74 9.63
C ASP A 18 9.72 22.80 10.83
N LEU A 19 10.88 22.16 10.91
CA LEU A 19 11.18 21.26 12.03
C LEU A 19 11.17 22.00 13.37
N GLY A 20 11.76 23.20 13.42
CA GLY A 20 11.77 24.04 14.62
C GLY A 20 10.38 24.45 15.05
N GLN A 21 9.49 24.77 14.12
CA GLN A 21 8.10 25.11 14.42
C GLN A 21 7.35 23.89 14.99
N ILE A 22 7.61 22.70 14.45
CA ILE A 22 7.04 21.46 15.00
C ILE A 22 7.51 21.27 16.44
N ASP A 23 8.80 21.43 16.69
CA ASP A 23 9.38 21.29 18.03
C ASP A 23 8.79 22.29 19.00
N LEU A 24 8.56 23.52 18.56
CA LEU A 24 7.91 24.55 19.38
C LEU A 24 6.49 24.13 19.78
N LEU A 25 5.70 23.61 18.84
CA LEU A 25 4.35 23.15 19.12
C LEU A 25 4.31 21.98 20.09
N VAL A 26 5.32 21.09 20.00
CA VAL A 26 5.46 20.00 20.97
C VAL A 26 5.78 20.54 22.36
N GLN A 27 6.70 21.49 22.48
CA GLN A 27 7.06 22.12 23.76
C GLN A 27 5.86 22.86 24.36
N GLU A 28 5.04 23.51 23.56
CA GLU A 28 3.86 24.25 24.02
C GLU A 28 2.67 23.32 24.34
N GLY A 29 2.82 22.02 24.14
CA GLY A 29 1.79 21.03 24.51
C GLY A 29 0.70 20.79 23.50
N PHE A 30 0.82 21.31 22.27
CA PHE A 30 -0.18 21.06 21.21
C PHE A 30 -0.12 19.63 20.69
N TYR A 31 1.06 19.01 20.69
CA TYR A 31 1.29 17.64 20.24
C TYR A 31 2.23 16.92 21.20
N ALA A 32 2.08 15.60 21.30
CA ALA A 32 2.87 14.79 22.22
C ALA A 32 4.35 14.68 21.81
N ASN A 33 4.59 14.61 20.49
CA ASN A 33 5.92 14.48 19.92
C ASN A 33 5.87 14.81 18.41
N ARG A 34 7.03 14.77 17.73
CA ARG A 34 7.11 15.02 16.29
C ARG A 34 6.21 14.10 15.48
N THR A 35 6.22 12.82 15.80
CA THR A 35 5.42 11.82 15.08
C THR A 35 3.93 12.11 15.20
N ASP A 36 3.47 12.53 16.37
CA ASP A 36 2.07 12.91 16.60
C ASP A 36 1.66 14.08 15.69
N PHE A 37 2.51 15.12 15.62
CA PHE A 37 2.27 16.25 14.70
C PHE A 37 2.19 15.77 13.25
N ILE A 38 3.17 14.98 12.81
CA ILE A 38 3.27 14.53 11.42
C ILE A 38 2.07 13.69 11.02
N ARG A 39 1.66 12.74 11.86
CA ARG A 39 0.49 11.90 11.59
C ARG A 39 -0.80 12.72 11.56
N SER A 40 -0.95 13.67 12.47
CA SER A 40 -2.10 14.57 12.50
C SER A 40 -2.16 15.43 11.23
N ALA A 41 -1.02 15.98 10.81
CA ALA A 41 -0.92 16.77 9.58
C ALA A 41 -1.29 15.95 8.34
N ILE A 42 -0.82 14.72 8.25
CA ILE A 42 -1.13 13.80 7.13
C ILE A 42 -2.64 13.53 7.09
N ARG A 43 -3.25 13.16 8.22
CA ARG A 43 -4.69 12.88 8.30
C ARG A 43 -5.53 14.09 7.91
N THR A 44 -5.14 15.26 8.40
CA THR A 44 -5.82 16.51 8.07
C THR A 44 -5.76 16.80 6.58
N GLN A 45 -4.58 16.67 5.98
CA GLN A 45 -4.41 16.92 4.55
C GLN A 45 -5.15 15.90 3.70
N LEU A 46 -5.13 14.63 4.06
CA LEU A 46 -5.89 13.59 3.37
C LEU A 46 -7.39 13.83 3.46
N ALA A 47 -7.88 14.31 4.62
CA ALA A 47 -9.30 14.64 4.80
C ALA A 47 -9.75 15.75 3.84
N THR A 48 -8.90 16.73 3.55
CA THR A 48 -9.24 17.81 2.60
C THR A 48 -9.37 17.31 1.15
N ARG A 49 -8.79 16.15 0.84
CA ARG A 49 -8.83 15.54 -0.49
C ARG A 49 -9.66 14.25 -0.56
N ALA A 50 -10.45 13.98 0.50
CA ALA A 50 -11.19 12.73 0.60
C ALA A 50 -12.12 12.50 -0.59
N ALA A 51 -12.82 13.52 -1.06
CA ALA A 51 -13.72 13.41 -2.20
C ALA A 51 -12.96 13.05 -3.49
N ALA A 52 -11.80 13.66 -3.72
CA ALA A 52 -10.96 13.35 -4.89
C ALA A 52 -10.45 11.90 -4.86
N VAL A 53 -10.06 11.42 -3.67
CA VAL A 53 -9.62 10.02 -3.49
C VAL A 53 -10.78 9.08 -3.80
N GLU A 54 -11.95 9.33 -3.23
CA GLU A 54 -13.14 8.49 -3.44
C GLU A 54 -13.53 8.39 -4.91
N GLN A 55 -13.55 9.52 -5.61
CA GLN A 55 -13.86 9.54 -7.04
C GLN A 55 -12.84 8.74 -7.86
N SER A 56 -11.56 8.86 -7.54
CA SER A 56 -10.50 8.13 -8.23
C SER A 56 -10.56 6.63 -7.96
N VAL A 57 -10.87 6.23 -6.72
CA VAL A 57 -11.05 4.82 -6.35
C VAL A 57 -12.17 4.19 -7.17
N VAL A 58 -13.30 4.87 -7.29
CA VAL A 58 -14.44 4.38 -8.08
C VAL A 58 -14.09 4.33 -9.57
N ARG A 59 -13.56 5.43 -10.12
CA ARG A 59 -13.24 5.52 -11.54
C ARG A 59 -12.21 4.48 -11.99
N ARG A 60 -11.21 4.20 -11.15
CA ARG A 60 -10.14 3.27 -11.46
C ARG A 60 -10.42 1.85 -10.97
N THR A 61 -11.55 1.62 -10.35
CA THR A 61 -11.95 0.31 -9.80
C THR A 61 -10.88 -0.24 -8.84
N LEU A 62 -10.39 0.62 -7.93
CA LEU A 62 -9.42 0.24 -6.92
C LEU A 62 -10.12 -0.34 -5.70
N LEU A 63 -9.56 -1.39 -5.13
CA LEU A 63 -9.98 -1.89 -3.83
C LEU A 63 -9.31 -1.06 -2.74
N LEU A 64 -10.09 -0.36 -1.94
CA LEU A 64 -9.58 0.41 -0.81
C LEU A 64 -9.40 -0.53 0.39
N GLY A 65 -8.17 -0.72 0.85
CA GLY A 65 -7.84 -1.54 2.00
C GLY A 65 -6.76 -2.56 1.73
N SER A 66 -7.00 -3.82 2.12
CA SER A 66 -6.03 -4.90 1.99
C SER A 66 -6.58 -6.05 1.17
N ALA A 67 -5.73 -6.64 0.34
CA ALA A 67 -6.04 -7.86 -0.40
C ALA A 67 -4.88 -8.85 -0.24
N HIS A 68 -5.20 -10.10 0.05
CA HIS A 68 -4.22 -11.17 0.19
C HIS A 68 -4.53 -12.29 -0.79
N PHE A 69 -3.51 -12.72 -1.52
CA PHE A 69 -3.64 -13.79 -2.51
C PHE A 69 -2.85 -15.00 -2.03
N SER A 70 -3.58 -16.05 -1.60
CA SER A 70 -2.97 -17.28 -1.14
C SER A 70 -2.65 -18.20 -2.32
N ARG A 71 -1.75 -19.16 -2.09
CA ARG A 71 -1.45 -20.20 -3.08
C ARG A 71 -2.70 -20.95 -3.51
N ALA A 72 -3.57 -21.33 -2.55
CA ALA A 72 -4.79 -22.06 -2.84
C ALA A 72 -5.72 -21.28 -3.78
N GLN A 73 -5.88 -19.98 -3.55
CA GLN A 73 -6.70 -19.12 -4.41
C GLN A 73 -6.15 -19.07 -5.84
N LEU A 74 -4.84 -18.91 -5.99
CA LEU A 74 -4.21 -18.84 -7.30
C LEU A 74 -4.23 -20.19 -8.02
N GLU A 75 -4.06 -21.29 -7.29
CA GLU A 75 -4.18 -22.63 -7.86
C GLU A 75 -5.60 -22.89 -8.41
N GLU A 76 -6.62 -22.42 -7.71
CA GLU A 76 -8.00 -22.52 -8.16
C GLU A 76 -8.23 -21.72 -9.44
N LEU A 77 -7.71 -20.51 -9.51
CA LEU A 77 -7.77 -19.69 -10.73
C LEU A 77 -7.09 -20.39 -11.91
N ARG A 78 -5.92 -20.98 -11.65
CA ARG A 78 -5.19 -21.72 -12.70
C ARG A 78 -6.01 -22.91 -13.22
N GLN A 79 -6.64 -23.67 -12.34
CA GLN A 79 -7.45 -24.83 -12.72
C GLN A 79 -8.65 -24.46 -13.56
N THR A 80 -9.26 -23.31 -13.29
CA THR A 80 -10.43 -22.82 -14.04
C THR A 80 -10.07 -21.98 -15.25
N GLY A 81 -8.77 -21.75 -15.51
CA GLY A 81 -8.31 -20.94 -16.62
C GLY A 81 -8.59 -19.46 -16.47
N GLN A 82 -8.82 -18.99 -15.24
CA GLN A 82 -9.11 -17.59 -14.94
C GLN A 82 -7.85 -16.85 -14.51
N THR A 83 -7.88 -15.54 -14.68
CA THR A 83 -6.83 -14.63 -14.21
C THR A 83 -7.43 -13.53 -13.36
N VAL A 84 -6.56 -12.85 -12.58
CA VAL A 84 -6.96 -11.75 -11.73
C VAL A 84 -6.14 -10.49 -12.08
N HIS A 85 -6.80 -9.35 -12.02
CA HIS A 85 -6.18 -8.03 -12.06
C HIS A 85 -6.13 -7.51 -10.64
N ILE A 86 -4.93 -7.31 -10.12
CA ILE A 86 -4.74 -6.76 -8.77
C ILE A 86 -4.80 -5.24 -8.88
N ARG A 87 -5.81 -4.63 -8.27
CA ARG A 87 -6.00 -3.18 -8.24
C ARG A 87 -6.35 -2.75 -6.83
N VAL A 88 -5.35 -2.29 -6.08
CA VAL A 88 -5.49 -2.03 -4.65
C VAL A 88 -4.93 -0.66 -4.30
N LEU A 89 -5.68 0.09 -3.49
CA LEU A 89 -5.19 1.26 -2.78
C LEU A 89 -5.06 0.86 -1.32
N GLY A 90 -3.84 0.60 -0.89
CA GLY A 90 -3.51 0.14 0.45
C GLY A 90 -2.44 -0.94 0.43
N LEU A 91 -2.79 -2.16 0.80
CA LEU A 91 -1.83 -3.27 0.89
C LEU A 91 -2.31 -4.46 0.06
N ALA A 92 -1.48 -4.90 -0.88
CA ALA A 92 -1.68 -6.16 -1.58
C ALA A 92 -0.54 -7.12 -1.24
N THR A 93 -0.86 -8.35 -0.87
CA THR A 93 0.12 -9.37 -0.52
C THR A 93 -0.11 -10.63 -1.32
N ILE A 94 0.99 -11.25 -1.75
CA ILE A 94 0.99 -12.59 -2.34
C ILE A 94 1.76 -13.50 -1.38
N ALA A 95 1.17 -14.64 -1.04
CA ALA A 95 1.78 -15.57 -0.10
C ALA A 95 3.18 -16.02 -0.58
N ASP A 96 4.08 -16.24 0.36
CA ASP A 96 5.48 -16.59 0.07
C ASP A 96 5.64 -17.94 -0.62
N ASP A 97 4.66 -18.83 -0.49
CA ASP A 97 4.67 -20.16 -1.10
C ASP A 97 4.13 -20.17 -2.54
N VAL A 98 3.80 -19.02 -3.10
CA VAL A 98 3.40 -18.88 -4.50
C VAL A 98 4.65 -18.87 -5.38
N SER A 99 4.70 -19.77 -6.37
CA SER A 99 5.81 -19.81 -7.31
C SER A 99 5.69 -18.70 -8.38
N PRO A 100 6.81 -18.26 -8.97
CA PRO A 100 6.77 -17.35 -10.10
C PRO A 100 5.91 -17.85 -11.26
N LYS A 101 5.95 -19.13 -11.54
CA LYS A 101 5.16 -19.76 -12.60
C LYS A 101 3.66 -19.62 -12.32
N LEU A 102 3.24 -19.93 -11.10
CA LEU A 102 1.82 -19.80 -10.71
C LEU A 102 1.36 -18.35 -10.79
N ALA A 103 2.19 -17.41 -10.33
CA ALA A 103 1.90 -15.99 -10.41
C ALA A 103 1.71 -15.54 -11.87
N LEU A 104 2.59 -15.94 -12.78
CA LEU A 104 2.48 -15.61 -14.20
C LEU A 104 1.24 -16.19 -14.86
N GLN A 105 0.80 -17.37 -14.42
CA GLN A 105 -0.37 -18.05 -14.97
C GLN A 105 -1.68 -17.42 -14.53
N THR A 106 -1.71 -16.72 -13.39
CA THR A 106 -2.95 -16.29 -12.75
C THR A 106 -3.09 -14.78 -12.57
N ILE A 107 -1.97 -14.04 -12.52
CA ILE A 107 -2.00 -12.59 -12.28
C ILE A 107 -1.75 -11.87 -13.59
N ALA A 108 -2.79 -11.26 -14.13
CA ALA A 108 -2.72 -10.55 -15.41
C ALA A 108 -2.09 -9.18 -15.30
N SER A 109 -2.35 -8.46 -14.22
CA SER A 109 -1.79 -7.12 -13.97
C SER A 109 -1.76 -6.79 -12.49
N VAL A 110 -0.86 -5.88 -12.12
CA VAL A 110 -0.72 -5.41 -10.73
C VAL A 110 -0.68 -3.88 -10.75
N GLU A 111 -1.65 -3.26 -10.10
CA GLU A 111 -1.70 -1.82 -9.84
C GLU A 111 -1.95 -1.63 -8.35
N VAL A 112 -0.89 -1.28 -7.60
CA VAL A 112 -0.98 -1.08 -6.16
C VAL A 112 -0.44 0.30 -5.80
N LEU A 113 -1.28 1.07 -5.14
CA LEU A 113 -0.91 2.33 -4.51
C LEU A 113 -0.83 2.07 -3.01
N GLY A 114 0.34 2.23 -2.44
CA GLY A 114 0.65 1.86 -1.07
C GLY A 114 1.78 0.84 -1.05
N ALA A 115 1.51 -0.38 -0.58
CA ALA A 115 2.53 -1.42 -0.50
C ALA A 115 2.10 -2.70 -1.21
N PHE A 116 3.00 -3.23 -2.03
CA PHE A 116 2.86 -4.54 -2.66
C PHE A 116 3.94 -5.47 -2.10
N ARG A 117 3.51 -6.50 -1.41
CA ARG A 117 4.40 -7.47 -0.76
C ARG A 117 4.27 -8.83 -1.38
N ALA A 118 5.36 -9.29 -1.94
CA ALA A 118 5.51 -10.62 -2.55
C ALA A 118 6.98 -11.02 -2.47
N SER A 119 7.28 -12.29 -2.72
CA SER A 119 8.67 -12.73 -2.80
C SER A 119 9.40 -11.97 -3.92
N ALA A 120 10.72 -11.85 -3.80
CA ALA A 120 11.53 -11.19 -4.82
C ALA A 120 11.39 -11.89 -6.19
N ALA A 121 11.31 -13.22 -6.20
CA ALA A 121 11.14 -14.00 -7.42
C ALA A 121 9.80 -13.72 -8.11
N VAL A 122 8.71 -13.60 -7.34
CA VAL A 122 7.38 -13.28 -7.87
C VAL A 122 7.35 -11.84 -8.39
N LYS A 123 7.91 -10.88 -7.66
CA LYS A 123 7.99 -9.49 -8.12
C LYS A 123 8.76 -9.37 -9.43
N GLU A 124 9.88 -10.07 -9.53
CA GLU A 124 10.68 -10.10 -10.75
C GLU A 124 9.90 -10.70 -11.92
N ALA A 125 9.23 -11.82 -11.69
CA ALA A 125 8.42 -12.47 -12.71
C ALA A 125 7.28 -11.56 -13.21
N LEU A 126 6.65 -10.79 -12.31
CA LEU A 126 5.54 -9.90 -12.63
C LEU A 126 5.97 -8.49 -13.05
N ALA A 127 7.27 -8.21 -13.13
CA ALA A 127 7.78 -6.83 -13.34
C ALA A 127 7.15 -6.13 -14.54
N SER A 128 6.94 -6.83 -15.66
CA SER A 128 6.31 -6.26 -16.85
C SER A 128 4.80 -6.03 -16.72
N ARG A 129 4.18 -6.58 -15.69
CA ARG A 129 2.73 -6.48 -15.42
C ARG A 129 2.40 -5.51 -14.29
N ILE A 130 3.42 -5.01 -13.59
CA ILE A 130 3.27 -4.01 -12.54
C ILE A 130 3.23 -2.64 -13.18
N VAL A 131 2.17 -1.91 -12.90
CA VAL A 131 1.95 -0.55 -13.40
C VAL A 131 2.55 0.48 -12.46
#